data_1de3ae4f43320a258203b157efb60193
#
_entry.id   1de3ae4f43320a258203b157efb60193
#
_cell.length_a   1.000
_cell.length_b   1.000
_cell.length_c   1.000
_cell.angle_alpha   90.00
_cell.angle_beta   90.00
_cell.angle_gamma   90.00
#
_symmetry.space_group_name_H-M   'P 1'
#
loop_
_entity.id
_entity.type
_entity.pdbx_description
1 polymer ?
#
loop_
_entity_poly.entity_id
_entity_poly.type
_entity_poly.pdbx_seq_one_letter_code
_entity_poly.pdbx_strand_id
1 'polypeptide(L)'
;MRHYLLALFVALTASLGMQAQDVVVLYGYLKVFPNDLGTFDAEPRTVIARLNEQQQYGYGTWRLPTHEELQLMRGSNVIGDGAYMTKENKRGIVRLVTDKEKGDTLYAITAGYVDLGLPSGTLWKEQNEIDGFCTYEQAMALYGNGLPTKEQLEELKFTCKWTWTGSGYTIEGPSGATITLPAAGYRDCDGSVHNVGSDGYFWSSTPDNRLETVALELYFNSGQVDLDLNKRCGGRSVRLVR
;
A
#
# COMPACT_ATOMS: atom_id res chain seq x y z
N MET A 1 30.64 21.32 -19.35
CA MET A 1 29.45 21.96 -19.93
C MET A 1 28.29 21.69 -19.00
N ARG A 2 27.78 22.73 -18.37
CA ARG A 2 26.70 22.68 -17.38
C ARG A 2 25.38 22.38 -18.10
N HIS A 3 24.83 21.22 -17.87
CA HIS A 3 23.46 20.93 -18.30
C HIS A 3 22.50 21.65 -17.38
N TYR A 4 21.84 22.64 -17.93
CA TYR A 4 20.80 23.41 -17.30
C TYR A 4 19.67 22.47 -16.91
N LEU A 5 19.48 22.29 -15.61
CA LEU A 5 18.15 21.98 -15.06
C LEU A 5 17.26 23.14 -15.48
N LEU A 6 16.53 22.98 -16.58
CA LEU A 6 15.35 23.79 -16.83
C LEU A 6 14.32 23.32 -15.80
N ALA A 7 14.45 23.89 -14.60
CA ALA A 7 13.32 23.94 -13.70
C ALA A 7 12.24 24.69 -14.45
N LEU A 8 11.28 23.97 -15.00
CA LEU A 8 10.05 24.54 -15.47
C LEU A 8 9.39 25.14 -14.25
N PHE A 9 9.76 26.40 -13.96
CA PHE A 9 8.98 27.28 -13.14
C PHE A 9 7.68 27.51 -13.90
N VAL A 10 6.74 26.59 -13.76
CA VAL A 10 5.33 26.93 -13.90
C VAL A 10 5.05 27.81 -12.69
N ALA A 11 5.41 29.10 -12.85
CA ALA A 11 4.86 30.11 -12.02
C ALA A 11 3.33 30.06 -12.26
N LEU A 12 2.63 29.38 -11.38
CA LEU A 12 1.18 29.54 -11.27
C LEU A 12 0.92 30.91 -10.66
N THR A 13 1.20 31.98 -11.46
CA THR A 13 0.54 33.24 -11.27
C THR A 13 -0.85 33.06 -11.86
N ALA A 14 -1.84 33.07 -10.99
CA ALA A 14 -3.22 33.25 -11.40
C ALA A 14 -3.31 34.50 -12.33
N SER A 15 -3.48 34.26 -13.61
CA SER A 15 -3.94 35.29 -14.55
C SER A 15 -4.78 34.63 -15.63
N LEU A 16 -6.10 34.87 -15.47
CA LEU A 16 -7.06 35.12 -16.54
C LEU A 16 -7.05 34.19 -17.75
N GLY A 17 -7.99 33.25 -17.78
CA GLY A 17 -8.61 32.81 -19.03
C GLY A 17 -8.19 31.49 -19.61
N MET A 18 -7.44 30.64 -18.94
CA MET A 18 -7.39 29.21 -19.29
C MET A 18 -8.50 28.49 -18.54
N GLN A 19 -9.50 27.99 -19.28
CA GLN A 19 -10.41 27.00 -18.74
C GLN A 19 -9.55 25.88 -18.11
N ALA A 20 -9.72 25.67 -16.80
CA ALA A 20 -9.10 24.56 -16.14
C ALA A 20 -9.54 23.29 -16.88
N GLN A 21 -8.62 22.59 -17.54
CA GLN A 21 -8.93 21.28 -18.06
C GLN A 21 -9.31 20.42 -16.86
N ASP A 22 -10.53 19.89 -16.89
CA ASP A 22 -11.02 19.06 -15.82
C ASP A 22 -10.27 17.74 -15.76
N VAL A 23 -10.12 17.22 -14.58
CA VAL A 23 -9.62 15.85 -14.38
C VAL A 23 -10.51 14.88 -15.15
N VAL A 24 -9.92 14.07 -16.00
CA VAL A 24 -10.64 13.02 -16.72
C VAL A 24 -10.86 11.84 -15.79
N VAL A 25 -12.11 11.37 -15.71
CA VAL A 25 -12.44 10.17 -14.93
C VAL A 25 -12.70 9.00 -15.87
N LEU A 26 -11.88 7.95 -15.78
CA LEU A 26 -12.03 6.72 -16.54
C LEU A 26 -12.69 5.63 -15.68
N TYR A 27 -13.65 4.91 -16.28
CA TYR A 27 -14.35 3.77 -15.65
C TYR A 27 -14.97 4.09 -14.27
N GLY A 28 -15.29 5.38 -14.01
CA GLY A 28 -15.91 5.85 -12.77
C GLY A 28 -14.98 5.94 -11.55
N TYR A 29 -13.74 5.48 -11.63
CA TYR A 29 -12.83 5.46 -10.48
C TYR A 29 -11.44 6.08 -10.74
N LEU A 30 -10.84 5.87 -11.93
CA LEU A 30 -9.49 6.33 -12.22
C LEU A 30 -9.51 7.78 -12.68
N LYS A 31 -9.05 8.69 -11.83
CA LYS A 31 -8.89 10.12 -12.13
C LYS A 31 -7.52 10.33 -12.76
N VAL A 32 -7.48 10.97 -13.92
CA VAL A 32 -6.25 11.23 -14.68
C VAL A 32 -5.93 12.71 -14.64
N PHE A 33 -4.69 13.04 -14.28
CA PHE A 33 -4.19 14.42 -14.27
C PHE A 33 -4.36 15.06 -15.65
N PRO A 34 -4.85 16.32 -15.76
CA PRO A 34 -5.27 16.88 -17.05
C PRO A 34 -4.18 16.95 -18.11
N ASN A 35 -2.93 17.21 -17.69
CA ASN A 35 -1.81 17.44 -18.59
C ASN A 35 -0.61 16.57 -18.27
N ASP A 36 0.25 16.36 -19.27
CA ASP A 36 1.57 15.79 -19.06
C ASP A 36 2.46 16.78 -18.29
N LEU A 37 3.19 16.27 -17.30
CA LEU A 37 4.11 17.07 -16.48
C LEU A 37 5.48 17.26 -17.15
N GLY A 38 5.73 16.63 -18.30
CA GLY A 38 6.99 16.63 -19.01
C GLY A 38 7.64 15.26 -19.02
N THR A 39 8.87 15.20 -19.58
CA THR A 39 9.68 13.98 -19.66
C THR A 39 10.76 14.00 -18.58
N PHE A 40 10.92 12.90 -17.88
CA PHE A 40 11.89 12.75 -16.79
C PHE A 40 12.70 11.46 -16.97
N ASP A 41 13.96 11.49 -16.53
CA ASP A 41 14.87 10.33 -16.53
C ASP A 41 14.76 9.50 -15.23
N ALA A 42 14.07 10.02 -14.23
CA ALA A 42 13.78 9.36 -12.96
C ALA A 42 12.44 9.84 -12.42
N GLU A 43 11.84 9.08 -11.48
CA GLU A 43 10.57 9.45 -10.86
C GLU A 43 10.62 10.85 -10.23
N PRO A 44 9.75 11.79 -10.62
CA PRO A 44 9.76 13.16 -10.12
C PRO A 44 9.08 13.29 -8.73
N ARG A 45 9.62 12.60 -7.73
CA ARG A 45 9.03 12.49 -6.38
C ARG A 45 8.72 13.84 -5.75
N THR A 46 9.63 14.81 -5.86
CA THR A 46 9.43 16.16 -5.30
C THR A 46 8.25 16.88 -5.95
N VAL A 47 8.10 16.72 -7.28
CA VAL A 47 6.98 17.33 -8.01
C VAL A 47 5.67 16.69 -7.59
N ILE A 48 5.62 15.36 -7.53
CA ILE A 48 4.43 14.61 -7.09
C ILE A 48 4.05 14.97 -5.65
N ALA A 49 5.04 15.00 -4.74
CA ALA A 49 4.81 15.38 -3.34
C ALA A 49 4.21 16.79 -3.21
N ARG A 50 4.75 17.76 -3.97
CA ARG A 50 4.23 19.12 -3.97
C ARG A 50 2.80 19.24 -4.50
N LEU A 51 2.47 18.51 -5.58
CA LEU A 51 1.11 18.49 -6.13
C LEU A 51 0.12 17.88 -5.13
N ASN A 52 0.54 16.86 -4.39
CA ASN A 52 -0.26 16.22 -3.33
C ASN A 52 -0.45 17.16 -2.14
N GLU A 53 0.61 17.82 -1.68
CA GLU A 53 0.55 18.82 -0.60
C GLU A 53 -0.39 19.98 -0.95
N GLN A 54 -0.36 20.45 -2.20
CA GLN A 54 -1.22 21.50 -2.71
C GLN A 54 -2.65 21.03 -3.05
N GLN A 55 -2.94 19.75 -2.92
CA GLN A 55 -4.21 19.12 -3.32
C GLN A 55 -4.65 19.55 -4.74
N GLN A 56 -3.72 19.45 -5.67
CA GLN A 56 -3.95 19.91 -7.03
C GLN A 56 -5.21 19.26 -7.64
N TYR A 57 -6.12 20.05 -8.18
CA TYR A 57 -7.46 19.68 -8.65
C TYR A 57 -8.38 19.07 -7.56
N GLY A 58 -8.04 19.27 -6.27
CA GLY A 58 -8.76 18.73 -5.12
C GLY A 58 -8.33 17.34 -4.70
N TYR A 59 -7.22 16.80 -5.25
CA TYR A 59 -6.68 15.49 -4.91
C TYR A 59 -5.27 15.60 -4.34
N GLY A 60 -5.04 14.97 -3.18
CA GLY A 60 -3.75 14.90 -2.49
C GLY A 60 -3.05 13.54 -2.62
N THR A 61 -3.40 12.75 -3.65
CA THR A 61 -2.98 11.36 -3.79
C THR A 61 -2.52 11.00 -5.20
N TRP A 62 -2.04 11.99 -5.95
CA TRP A 62 -1.48 11.80 -7.28
C TRP A 62 -0.25 10.87 -7.24
N ARG A 63 -0.20 9.92 -8.15
CA ARG A 63 0.86 8.93 -8.30
C ARG A 63 1.11 8.59 -9.76
N LEU A 64 2.20 7.88 -10.04
CA LEU A 64 2.41 7.28 -11.35
C LEU A 64 1.36 6.18 -11.59
N PRO A 65 0.89 6.00 -12.83
CA PRO A 65 0.03 4.90 -13.20
C PRO A 65 0.78 3.56 -13.16
N THR A 66 0.05 2.47 -12.96
CA THR A 66 0.53 1.13 -13.30
C THR A 66 0.55 0.92 -14.81
N HIS A 67 1.18 -0.17 -15.27
CA HIS A 67 1.16 -0.51 -16.70
C HIS A 67 -0.27 -0.74 -17.21
N GLU A 68 -1.11 -1.38 -16.43
CA GLU A 68 -2.51 -1.64 -16.76
C GLU A 68 -3.33 -0.35 -16.87
N GLU A 69 -3.18 0.55 -15.89
CA GLU A 69 -3.82 1.87 -15.92
C GLU A 69 -3.38 2.69 -17.13
N LEU A 70 -2.10 2.60 -17.52
CA LEU A 70 -1.59 3.25 -18.73
C LEU A 70 -2.27 2.71 -19.99
N GLN A 71 -2.53 1.41 -20.08
CA GLN A 71 -3.27 0.80 -21.19
C GLN A 71 -4.75 1.29 -21.23
N LEU A 72 -5.39 1.41 -20.08
CA LEU A 72 -6.74 2.00 -19.99
C LEU A 72 -6.77 3.45 -20.48
N MET A 73 -5.77 4.26 -20.10
CA MET A 73 -5.65 5.66 -20.53
C MET A 73 -5.45 5.77 -22.05
N ARG A 74 -4.65 4.88 -22.65
CA ARG A 74 -4.46 4.81 -24.11
C ARG A 74 -5.72 4.35 -24.84
N GLY A 75 -6.35 3.29 -24.38
CA GLY A 75 -7.60 2.77 -24.95
C GLY A 75 -8.75 3.78 -24.92
N SER A 76 -8.69 4.73 -23.98
CA SER A 76 -9.68 5.83 -23.86
C SER A 76 -9.24 7.14 -24.54
N ASN A 77 -8.15 7.15 -25.29
CA ASN A 77 -7.56 8.30 -25.98
C ASN A 77 -7.25 9.51 -25.06
N VAL A 78 -6.97 9.25 -23.78
CA VAL A 78 -6.63 10.29 -22.80
C VAL A 78 -5.16 10.68 -22.91
N ILE A 79 -4.33 9.75 -23.38
CA ILE A 79 -2.91 9.96 -23.66
C ILE A 79 -2.56 9.46 -25.07
N GLY A 80 -1.50 10.02 -25.65
CA GLY A 80 -0.97 9.60 -26.95
C GLY A 80 -0.06 8.36 -26.87
N ASP A 81 0.63 8.09 -27.99
CA ASP A 81 1.51 6.91 -28.16
C ASP A 81 2.91 7.11 -27.55
N GLY A 82 3.13 8.17 -26.79
CA GLY A 82 4.42 8.47 -26.15
C GLY A 82 4.89 7.39 -25.16
N ALA A 83 6.17 7.43 -24.84
CA ALA A 83 6.77 6.58 -23.80
C ALA A 83 6.46 7.19 -22.42
N TYR A 84 5.36 6.75 -21.80
CA TYR A 84 4.94 7.22 -20.49
C TYR A 84 5.61 6.44 -19.36
N MET A 85 5.89 7.15 -18.27
CA MET A 85 6.40 6.58 -17.03
C MET A 85 5.31 5.86 -16.27
N THR A 86 5.65 4.70 -15.70
CA THR A 86 4.78 3.93 -14.80
C THR A 86 5.47 3.67 -13.46
N LYS A 87 4.79 3.04 -12.53
CA LYS A 87 5.41 2.57 -11.28
C LYS A 87 6.57 1.61 -11.54
N GLU A 88 6.48 0.80 -12.60
CA GLU A 88 7.45 -0.22 -13.00
C GLU A 88 8.58 0.36 -13.87
N ASN A 89 8.25 1.34 -14.72
CA ASN A 89 9.24 2.02 -15.59
C ASN A 89 9.37 3.49 -15.18
N LYS A 90 10.52 3.85 -14.62
CA LYS A 90 10.80 5.17 -14.02
C LYS A 90 11.38 6.20 -15.00
N ARG A 91 11.19 6.03 -16.31
CA ARG A 91 11.63 6.98 -17.35
C ARG A 91 10.53 7.25 -18.34
N GLY A 92 10.40 8.49 -18.79
CA GLY A 92 9.46 8.88 -19.83
C GLY A 92 8.62 10.10 -19.48
N ILE A 93 7.53 10.26 -20.22
CA ILE A 93 6.52 11.31 -20.00
C ILE A 93 5.75 10.98 -18.74
N VAL A 94 5.53 11.99 -17.91
CA VAL A 94 4.78 11.83 -16.64
C VAL A 94 3.34 12.33 -16.81
N ARG A 95 2.40 11.43 -16.68
CA ARG A 95 0.98 11.70 -16.47
C ARG A 95 0.55 11.00 -15.20
N LEU A 96 -0.02 11.73 -14.25
CA LEU A 96 -0.39 11.18 -12.95
C LEU A 96 -1.84 10.67 -12.94
N VAL A 97 -2.10 9.76 -12.03
CA VAL A 97 -3.44 9.22 -11.75
C VAL A 97 -3.71 9.18 -10.26
N THR A 98 -4.98 9.09 -9.90
CA THR A 98 -5.43 8.70 -8.56
C THR A 98 -6.76 7.96 -8.64
N ASP A 99 -6.97 7.03 -7.75
CA ASP A 99 -8.24 6.31 -7.55
C ASP A 99 -8.99 6.79 -6.30
N LYS A 100 -8.46 7.81 -5.62
CA LYS A 100 -9.01 8.38 -4.39
C LYS A 100 -10.00 9.50 -4.65
N GLU A 101 -10.80 9.86 -3.66
CA GLU A 101 -11.78 10.94 -3.75
C GLU A 101 -11.15 12.31 -3.48
N LYS A 102 -11.87 13.38 -3.86
CA LYS A 102 -11.45 14.75 -3.55
C LYS A 102 -11.40 14.96 -2.04
N GLY A 103 -10.35 15.61 -1.59
CA GLY A 103 -10.11 15.85 -0.16
C GLY A 103 -9.29 14.73 0.53
N ASP A 104 -9.18 13.56 -0.09
CA ASP A 104 -8.24 12.54 0.38
C ASP A 104 -6.81 13.06 0.21
N THR A 105 -6.01 12.94 1.25
CA THR A 105 -4.59 13.28 1.22
C THR A 105 -3.75 12.04 1.44
N LEU A 106 -2.51 12.05 0.97
CA LEU A 106 -1.59 10.95 1.24
C LEU A 106 -1.45 10.72 2.75
N TYR A 107 -1.37 11.81 3.54
CA TYR A 107 -1.33 11.73 5.00
C TYR A 107 -2.56 11.05 5.58
N ALA A 108 -3.78 11.43 5.16
CA ALA A 108 -5.02 10.81 5.65
C ALA A 108 -5.11 9.34 5.25
N ILE A 109 -4.66 8.99 4.03
CA ILE A 109 -4.66 7.60 3.55
C ILE A 109 -3.63 6.74 4.26
N THR A 110 -2.44 7.31 4.55
CA THR A 110 -1.36 6.58 5.24
C THR A 110 -1.40 6.73 6.75
N ALA A 111 -2.33 7.52 7.32
CA ALA A 111 -2.45 7.69 8.76
C ALA A 111 -2.55 6.34 9.48
N GLY A 112 -1.66 6.11 10.42
CA GLY A 112 -1.54 4.84 11.15
C GLY A 112 -0.90 3.69 10.34
N TYR A 113 -0.31 3.99 9.16
CA TYR A 113 0.50 3.06 8.38
C TYR A 113 1.96 3.52 8.34
N VAL A 114 2.87 2.57 8.34
CA VAL A 114 4.32 2.75 8.36
C VAL A 114 4.90 2.29 7.03
N ASP A 115 5.71 3.14 6.39
CA ASP A 115 6.53 2.76 5.25
C ASP A 115 7.84 2.13 5.76
N LEU A 116 7.91 0.83 5.70
CA LEU A 116 9.11 0.05 6.06
C LEU A 116 10.20 0.11 4.98
N GLY A 117 9.94 0.73 3.83
CA GLY A 117 10.88 0.75 2.70
C GLY A 117 10.95 -0.59 1.95
N LEU A 118 9.87 -1.38 1.98
CA LEU A 118 9.79 -2.66 1.28
C LEU A 118 9.82 -2.48 -0.24
N PRO A 119 10.43 -3.39 -1.01
CA PRO A 119 10.48 -3.33 -2.48
C PRO A 119 9.11 -3.21 -3.14
N SER A 120 8.08 -3.85 -2.61
CA SER A 120 6.70 -3.73 -3.09
C SER A 120 6.08 -2.35 -2.87
N GLY A 121 6.63 -1.55 -1.96
CA GLY A 121 6.02 -0.30 -1.48
C GLY A 121 4.83 -0.53 -0.55
N THR A 122 4.62 -1.75 -0.05
CA THR A 122 3.56 -2.07 0.92
C THR A 122 3.74 -1.27 2.19
N LEU A 123 2.69 -0.57 2.59
CA LEU A 123 2.60 0.11 3.88
C LEU A 123 1.93 -0.83 4.88
N TRP A 124 2.49 -0.91 6.08
CA TRP A 124 1.98 -1.76 7.16
C TRP A 124 1.30 -0.92 8.23
N LYS A 125 0.11 -1.30 8.66
CA LYS A 125 -0.55 -0.61 9.76
C LYS A 125 0.30 -0.70 11.03
N GLU A 126 0.39 0.40 11.77
CA GLU A 126 1.21 0.49 12.99
C GLU A 126 0.71 -0.43 14.09
N GLN A 127 -0.62 -0.52 14.25
CA GLN A 127 -1.30 -1.30 15.28
C GLN A 127 -2.19 -2.40 14.65
N ASN A 128 -2.55 -3.40 15.45
CA ASN A 128 -3.59 -4.35 15.06
C ASN A 128 -4.91 -3.63 14.85
N GLU A 129 -5.74 -4.15 13.94
CA GLU A 129 -7.01 -3.53 13.61
C GLU A 129 -8.04 -3.67 14.74
N ILE A 130 -7.93 -4.76 15.50
CA ILE A 130 -8.81 -5.07 16.62
C ILE A 130 -8.00 -5.55 17.83
N ASP A 131 -8.54 -5.28 19.03
CA ASP A 131 -8.06 -5.86 20.27
C ASP A 131 -8.71 -7.25 20.45
N GLY A 132 -8.17 -8.27 19.82
CA GLY A 132 -8.69 -9.63 19.90
C GLY A 132 -8.52 -10.42 18.61
N PHE A 133 -9.48 -11.32 18.35
CA PHE A 133 -9.36 -12.30 17.29
C PHE A 133 -10.59 -12.29 16.36
N CYS A 134 -10.34 -12.43 15.05
CA CYS A 134 -11.35 -12.73 14.03
C CYS A 134 -11.18 -14.15 13.49
N THR A 135 -12.28 -14.83 13.15
CA THR A 135 -12.22 -15.97 12.25
C THR A 135 -11.78 -15.51 10.85
N TYR A 136 -11.34 -16.42 10.01
CA TYR A 136 -10.93 -16.07 8.64
C TYR A 136 -12.05 -15.38 7.86
N GLU A 137 -13.27 -15.92 7.92
CA GLU A 137 -14.44 -15.36 7.24
C GLU A 137 -14.78 -13.96 7.76
N GLN A 138 -14.69 -13.73 9.08
CA GLN A 138 -14.90 -12.40 9.65
C GLN A 138 -13.82 -11.42 9.16
N ALA A 139 -12.55 -11.83 9.18
CA ALA A 139 -11.45 -10.99 8.72
C ALA A 139 -11.59 -10.64 7.23
N MET A 140 -11.94 -11.60 6.38
CA MET A 140 -12.17 -11.38 4.95
C MET A 140 -13.39 -10.51 4.68
N ALA A 141 -14.50 -10.71 5.40
CA ALA A 141 -15.71 -9.91 5.23
C ALA A 141 -15.53 -8.44 5.65
N LEU A 142 -14.74 -8.19 6.70
CA LEU A 142 -14.52 -6.84 7.23
C LEU A 142 -13.39 -6.10 6.50
N TYR A 143 -12.32 -6.80 6.13
CA TYR A 143 -11.07 -6.17 5.71
C TYR A 143 -10.59 -6.61 4.32
N GLY A 144 -11.00 -7.77 3.84
CA GLY A 144 -10.73 -8.26 2.48
C GLY A 144 -9.31 -8.00 1.97
N ASN A 145 -9.19 -7.17 0.94
CA ASN A 145 -7.91 -6.79 0.32
C ASN A 145 -6.99 -5.94 1.22
N GLY A 146 -7.45 -5.52 2.39
CA GLY A 146 -6.61 -4.87 3.40
C GLY A 146 -5.77 -5.85 4.22
N LEU A 147 -6.09 -7.16 4.19
CA LEU A 147 -5.23 -8.19 4.79
C LEU A 147 -3.99 -8.43 3.91
N PRO A 148 -2.82 -8.71 4.51
CA PRO A 148 -1.62 -8.99 3.74
C PRO A 148 -1.76 -10.29 2.94
N THR A 149 -1.27 -10.28 1.69
CA THR A 149 -1.13 -11.51 0.90
C THR A 149 0.03 -12.36 1.40
N LYS A 150 0.13 -13.59 0.91
CA LYS A 150 1.28 -14.47 1.16
C LYS A 150 2.59 -13.78 0.79
N GLU A 151 2.65 -13.18 -0.40
CA GLU A 151 3.84 -12.52 -0.93
C GLU A 151 4.26 -11.33 -0.07
N GLN A 152 3.32 -10.54 0.44
CA GLN A 152 3.60 -9.43 1.36
C GLN A 152 4.10 -9.90 2.73
N LEU A 153 3.58 -11.03 3.24
CA LEU A 153 4.07 -11.65 4.46
C LEU A 153 5.49 -12.25 4.27
N GLU A 154 5.74 -12.90 3.14
CA GLU A 154 7.08 -13.39 2.78
C GLU A 154 8.07 -12.24 2.63
N GLU A 155 7.69 -11.16 1.96
CA GLU A 155 8.52 -9.97 1.84
C GLU A 155 8.86 -9.38 3.22
N LEU A 156 7.88 -9.22 4.11
CA LEU A 156 8.09 -8.76 5.48
C LEU A 156 9.06 -9.68 6.23
N LYS A 157 8.87 -11.01 6.10
CA LYS A 157 9.70 -12.02 6.76
C LYS A 157 11.15 -11.96 6.32
N PHE A 158 11.41 -11.84 5.01
CA PHE A 158 12.76 -11.99 4.45
C PHE A 158 13.52 -10.67 4.26
N THR A 159 12.80 -9.53 4.22
CA THR A 159 13.43 -8.22 3.96
C THR A 159 13.70 -7.44 5.24
N CYS A 160 12.91 -7.67 6.30
CA CYS A 160 13.01 -6.93 7.55
C CYS A 160 13.82 -7.67 8.60
N LYS A 161 14.35 -6.89 9.55
CA LYS A 161 15.01 -7.40 10.75
C LYS A 161 13.97 -7.61 11.86
N TRP A 162 13.89 -8.82 12.38
CA TRP A 162 12.97 -9.21 13.44
C TRP A 162 13.71 -9.29 14.78
N THR A 163 13.24 -8.57 15.79
CA THR A 163 13.84 -8.55 17.14
C THR A 163 12.78 -8.90 18.16
N TRP A 164 12.94 -10.03 18.86
CA TRP A 164 12.04 -10.46 19.92
C TRP A 164 12.11 -9.54 21.14
N THR A 165 10.95 -9.10 21.64
CA THR A 165 10.84 -8.15 22.78
C THR A 165 10.38 -8.79 24.08
N GLY A 166 10.17 -10.11 24.10
CA GLY A 166 9.60 -10.84 25.25
C GLY A 166 8.09 -11.09 25.12
N SER A 167 7.37 -10.31 24.32
CA SER A 167 5.92 -10.44 24.11
C SER A 167 5.48 -10.18 22.68
N GLY A 168 6.41 -10.27 21.73
CA GLY A 168 6.18 -10.02 20.30
C GLY A 168 7.47 -9.66 19.61
N TYR A 169 7.35 -9.22 18.34
CA TYR A 169 8.48 -8.75 17.56
C TYR A 169 8.38 -7.27 17.25
N THR A 170 9.51 -6.56 17.40
CA THR A 170 9.77 -5.31 16.67
C THR A 170 10.39 -5.69 15.33
N ILE A 171 9.82 -5.17 14.26
CA ILE A 171 10.20 -5.45 12.88
C ILE A 171 10.69 -4.14 12.27
N GLU A 172 11.99 -4.09 11.93
CA GLU A 172 12.65 -2.94 11.33
C GLU A 172 12.84 -3.16 9.83
N GLY A 173 12.27 -2.28 9.04
CA GLY A 173 12.38 -2.34 7.58
C GLY A 173 13.63 -1.64 7.03
N PRO A 174 13.90 -1.76 5.72
CA PRO A 174 15.02 -1.09 5.05
C PRO A 174 15.06 0.44 5.21
N SER A 175 13.91 1.09 5.43
CA SER A 175 13.83 2.53 5.70
C SER A 175 14.33 2.92 7.10
N GLY A 176 14.53 1.94 8.00
CA GLY A 176 14.77 2.14 9.41
C GLY A 176 13.50 2.35 10.25
N ALA A 177 12.34 2.45 9.60
CA ALA A 177 11.05 2.49 10.29
C ALA A 177 10.69 1.13 10.89
N THR A 178 9.88 1.14 11.94
CA THR A 178 9.55 -0.07 12.69
C THR A 178 8.05 -0.23 12.89
N ILE A 179 7.59 -1.48 12.95
CA ILE A 179 6.28 -1.87 13.48
C ILE A 179 6.46 -2.91 14.58
N THR A 180 5.43 -3.11 15.40
CA THR A 180 5.42 -4.17 16.40
C THR A 180 4.28 -5.14 16.14
N LEU A 181 4.57 -6.45 16.08
CA LEU A 181 3.59 -7.51 16.07
C LEU A 181 3.54 -8.20 17.44
N PRO A 182 2.43 -8.07 18.20
CA PRO A 182 2.32 -8.67 19.52
C PRO A 182 2.12 -10.20 19.45
N ALA A 183 2.69 -10.92 20.39
CA ALA A 183 2.41 -12.34 20.64
C ALA A 183 1.06 -12.47 21.37
N ALA A 184 -0.04 -12.16 20.68
CA ALA A 184 -1.37 -12.12 21.27
C ALA A 184 -1.99 -13.51 21.48
N GLY A 185 -1.34 -14.57 20.98
CA GLY A 185 -1.90 -15.91 20.96
C GLY A 185 -2.94 -16.10 19.85
N TYR A 186 -3.81 -17.08 20.02
CA TYR A 186 -4.93 -17.36 19.13
C TYR A 186 -6.14 -17.86 19.92
N ARG A 187 -7.32 -17.82 19.29
CA ARG A 187 -8.55 -18.44 19.78
C ARG A 187 -8.82 -19.71 18.97
N ASP A 188 -9.04 -20.85 19.62
CA ASP A 188 -9.43 -22.09 18.94
C ASP A 188 -10.92 -22.05 18.52
N CYS A 189 -11.35 -23.03 17.74
CA CYS A 189 -12.72 -23.16 17.22
C CYS A 189 -13.77 -23.39 18.34
N ASP A 190 -13.35 -23.89 19.49
CA ASP A 190 -14.20 -24.04 20.68
C ASP A 190 -14.32 -22.77 21.53
N GLY A 191 -13.60 -21.70 21.15
CA GLY A 191 -13.57 -20.40 21.84
C GLY A 191 -12.45 -20.26 22.87
N SER A 192 -11.69 -21.32 23.18
CA SER A 192 -10.56 -21.24 24.11
C SER A 192 -9.41 -20.41 23.53
N VAL A 193 -8.70 -19.68 24.39
CA VAL A 193 -7.57 -18.81 24.02
C VAL A 193 -6.27 -19.42 24.50
N HIS A 194 -5.27 -19.45 23.62
CA HIS A 194 -3.99 -20.11 23.86
C HIS A 194 -2.81 -19.22 23.50
N ASN A 195 -1.65 -19.52 24.08
CA ASN A 195 -0.31 -18.99 23.71
C ASN A 195 -0.18 -17.46 23.83
N VAL A 196 -0.99 -16.80 24.66
CA VAL A 196 -0.88 -15.37 24.89
C VAL A 196 0.48 -15.04 25.52
N GLY A 197 1.19 -14.10 24.93
CA GLY A 197 2.51 -13.65 25.37
C GLY A 197 3.68 -14.50 24.82
N SER A 198 3.42 -15.66 24.21
CA SER A 198 4.46 -16.54 23.66
C SER A 198 4.45 -16.63 22.14
N ASP A 199 3.26 -16.58 21.52
CA ASP A 199 3.11 -16.78 20.08
C ASP A 199 2.21 -15.71 19.45
N GLY A 200 2.48 -15.36 18.20
CA GLY A 200 1.65 -14.48 17.38
C GLY A 200 1.12 -15.18 16.15
N TYR A 201 -0.15 -14.87 15.80
CA TYR A 201 -0.86 -15.45 14.68
C TYR A 201 -1.66 -14.36 13.96
N PHE A 202 -1.45 -14.21 12.66
CA PHE A 202 -2.06 -13.15 11.86
C PHE A 202 -2.59 -13.70 10.54
N TRP A 203 -3.86 -13.43 10.23
CA TRP A 203 -4.43 -13.88 8.97
C TRP A 203 -3.77 -13.22 7.75
N SER A 204 -3.59 -14.02 6.69
CA SER A 204 -3.35 -13.56 5.32
C SER A 204 -4.67 -13.47 4.56
N SER A 205 -4.74 -12.66 3.49
CA SER A 205 -5.84 -12.71 2.53
C SER A 205 -5.76 -13.89 1.57
N THR A 206 -4.61 -14.58 1.51
CA THR A 206 -4.38 -15.69 0.58
C THR A 206 -5.07 -16.97 1.08
N PRO A 207 -6.09 -17.51 0.37
CA PRO A 207 -6.71 -18.77 0.75
C PRO A 207 -5.82 -19.95 0.39
N ASP A 208 -6.03 -21.10 1.05
CA ASP A 208 -5.53 -22.37 0.49
C ASP A 208 -6.51 -22.85 -0.60
N ASN A 209 -5.96 -23.14 -1.80
CA ASN A 209 -6.76 -23.56 -2.94
C ASN A 209 -7.14 -25.05 -2.93
N ARG A 210 -6.61 -25.83 -2.02
CA ARG A 210 -6.81 -27.28 -1.91
C ARG A 210 -7.73 -27.66 -0.76
N LEU A 211 -7.73 -26.88 0.31
CA LEU A 211 -8.49 -27.15 1.53
C LEU A 211 -9.29 -25.91 1.95
N GLU A 212 -10.59 -25.91 1.65
CA GLU A 212 -11.51 -24.80 1.99
C GLU A 212 -11.66 -24.53 3.49
N THR A 213 -11.26 -25.49 4.34
CA THR A 213 -11.38 -25.38 5.80
C THR A 213 -10.20 -24.71 6.48
N VAL A 214 -9.12 -24.41 5.72
CA VAL A 214 -7.92 -23.78 6.24
C VAL A 214 -7.60 -22.50 5.45
N ALA A 215 -6.81 -21.62 6.07
CA ALA A 215 -6.29 -20.41 5.43
C ALA A 215 -4.85 -20.16 5.90
N LEU A 216 -4.11 -19.39 5.11
CA LEU A 216 -2.75 -19.01 5.40
C LEU A 216 -2.69 -17.99 6.53
N GLU A 217 -1.75 -18.19 7.45
CA GLU A 217 -1.44 -17.26 8.52
C GLU A 217 0.07 -17.01 8.63
N LEU A 218 0.46 -15.87 9.16
CA LEU A 218 1.78 -15.65 9.70
C LEU A 218 1.78 -16.17 11.14
N TYR A 219 2.71 -17.06 11.45
CA TYR A 219 2.96 -17.58 12.76
C TYR A 219 4.36 -17.18 13.25
N PHE A 220 4.49 -16.87 14.54
CA PHE A 220 5.78 -16.69 15.16
C PHE A 220 5.78 -16.99 16.67
N ASN A 221 6.96 -17.33 17.19
CA ASN A 221 7.33 -17.35 18.60
C ASN A 221 8.75 -16.80 18.77
N SER A 222 9.32 -16.86 19.96
CA SER A 222 10.65 -16.29 20.25
C SER A 222 11.82 -16.87 19.42
N GLY A 223 11.64 -17.99 18.74
CA GLY A 223 12.68 -18.68 17.96
C GLY A 223 12.35 -18.89 16.48
N GLN A 224 11.16 -18.53 16.06
CA GLN A 224 10.66 -18.90 14.73
C GLN A 224 9.69 -17.86 14.20
N VAL A 225 9.77 -17.60 12.88
CA VAL A 225 8.78 -16.84 12.10
C VAL A 225 8.48 -17.63 10.84
N ASP A 226 7.23 -18.00 10.62
CA ASP A 226 6.82 -18.84 9.49
C ASP A 226 5.45 -18.51 8.94
N LEU A 227 5.12 -19.05 7.77
CA LEU A 227 3.78 -19.06 7.21
C LEU A 227 3.21 -20.46 7.34
N ASP A 228 2.02 -20.58 7.91
CA ASP A 228 1.37 -21.86 8.16
C ASP A 228 -0.09 -21.86 7.70
N LEU A 229 -0.69 -23.03 7.59
CA LEU A 229 -2.11 -23.23 7.27
C LEU A 229 -2.86 -23.63 8.52
N ASN A 230 -3.93 -22.92 8.84
CA ASN A 230 -4.72 -23.23 10.02
C ASN A 230 -6.22 -23.12 9.78
N LYS A 231 -7.00 -23.73 10.68
CA LYS A 231 -8.45 -23.81 10.58
C LYS A 231 -9.09 -22.43 10.56
N ARG A 232 -9.96 -22.16 9.59
CA ARG A 232 -10.66 -20.87 9.41
C ARG A 232 -11.59 -20.52 10.56
N CYS A 233 -12.14 -21.52 11.28
CA CYS A 233 -12.98 -21.31 12.47
C CYS A 233 -12.23 -20.74 13.68
N GLY A 234 -10.91 -20.91 13.72
CA GLY A 234 -10.07 -20.31 14.75
C GLY A 234 -9.96 -18.78 14.59
N GLY A 235 -9.69 -18.09 15.67
CA GLY A 235 -9.51 -16.65 15.67
C GLY A 235 -8.04 -16.23 15.67
N ARG A 236 -7.69 -15.28 14.80
CA ARG A 236 -6.33 -14.70 14.70
C ARG A 236 -6.37 -13.19 14.80
N SER A 237 -5.23 -12.60 15.11
CA SER A 237 -5.04 -11.15 15.02
C SER A 237 -5.15 -10.66 13.58
N VAL A 238 -5.49 -9.39 13.41
CA VAL A 238 -5.61 -8.72 12.11
C VAL A 238 -4.64 -7.55 12.06
N ARG A 239 -3.74 -7.59 11.09
CA ARG A 239 -2.85 -6.48 10.73
C ARG A 239 -3.06 -6.13 9.27
N LEU A 240 -3.39 -4.86 9.00
CA LEU A 240 -3.71 -4.41 7.66
C LEU A 240 -2.48 -3.88 6.92
N VAL A 241 -2.58 -3.92 5.58
CA VAL A 241 -1.63 -3.36 4.62
C VAL A 241 -2.32 -2.49 3.58
N ARG A 242 -1.53 -1.68 2.89
CA ARG A 242 -1.92 -0.87 1.72
C ARG A 242 -0.84 -0.84 0.67
#